data_de3c0857b66e647cfe5466c15001ffc9
#
_entry.id   de3c0857b66e647cfe5466c15001ffc9
#
_cell.length_a   1.000
_cell.length_b   1.000
_cell.length_c   1.000
_cell.angle_alpha   90.00
_cell.angle_beta   90.00
_cell.angle_gamma   90.00
#
_symmetry.space_group_name_H-M   'P 1'
#
loop_
_entity.id
_entity.type
_entity.pdbx_description
1 polymer ?
#
loop_
_entity_poly.entity_id
_entity_poly.type
_entity_poly.pdbx_seq_one_letter_code
_entity_poly.pdbx_strand_id
1 'polypeptide(L)'
;MTRNTALSSTDPGQYLTRRLIDALIREDVAGCQSDSQAVGTATVPGSPERPATWLRWTLARGVLWLPVNPATFMQRWQWSSDALIWQPADQTEGVSEVDHYEQVLACLTANEHDDSGEQLAVYADECRTAESHAAFCQKERLRWFDEIRHQGQSWKDLSRLSERLLYFDRLAAFLDHPFYPSARAKSGFDEAALAAYAPEFAPRFQLRWLA
;
A
#
# COMPACT_ATOMS: atom_id res chain seq x y z
N MET A 1 7.43 -14.61 -16.91
CA MET A 1 8.11 -14.35 -15.62
C MET A 1 7.92 -12.87 -15.31
N THR A 2 6.83 -12.54 -14.69
CA THR A 2 6.53 -11.16 -14.22
C THR A 2 7.46 -10.87 -13.05
N ARG A 3 8.38 -9.93 -13.22
CA ARG A 3 9.22 -9.41 -12.14
C ARG A 3 8.30 -8.87 -11.05
N ASN A 4 8.40 -9.45 -9.88
CA ASN A 4 7.69 -9.02 -8.69
C ASN A 4 8.28 -7.66 -8.24
N THR A 5 7.80 -6.58 -8.86
CA THR A 5 8.22 -5.20 -8.58
C THR A 5 7.81 -4.71 -7.19
N ALA A 6 7.01 -5.49 -6.46
CA ALA A 6 6.55 -5.16 -5.11
C ALA A 6 7.67 -5.07 -4.04
N LEU A 7 8.88 -5.54 -4.34
CA LEU A 7 10.01 -5.50 -3.41
C LEU A 7 11.00 -4.35 -3.68
N SER A 8 10.79 -3.55 -4.73
CA SER A 8 11.75 -2.53 -5.17
C SER A 8 11.41 -1.09 -4.79
N SER A 9 10.22 -0.78 -4.30
CA SER A 9 9.94 0.57 -3.78
C SER A 9 10.66 0.74 -2.44
N THR A 10 11.64 1.61 -2.44
CA THR A 10 12.40 2.01 -1.24
C THR A 10 11.63 3.02 -0.40
N ASP A 11 10.58 3.63 -0.95
CA ASP A 11 9.76 4.65 -0.30
C ASP A 11 8.50 4.02 0.33
N PRO A 12 8.35 4.07 1.66
CA PRO A 12 7.17 3.55 2.36
C PRO A 12 5.86 4.22 1.96
N GLY A 13 5.87 5.52 1.66
CA GLY A 13 4.70 6.27 1.20
C GLY A 13 4.21 5.79 -0.16
N GLN A 14 5.10 5.59 -1.12
CA GLN A 14 4.75 5.02 -2.42
C GLN A 14 4.24 3.58 -2.31
N TYR A 15 4.85 2.78 -1.42
CA TYR A 15 4.37 1.43 -1.16
C TYR A 15 2.94 1.42 -0.63
N LEU A 16 2.63 2.30 0.33
CA LEU A 16 1.29 2.44 0.89
C LEU A 16 0.29 2.97 -0.14
N THR A 17 0.67 3.97 -0.92
CA THR A 17 -0.14 4.53 -2.02
C THR A 17 -0.58 3.46 -2.99
N ARG A 18 0.36 2.62 -3.41
CA ARG A 18 0.06 1.49 -4.31
C ARG A 18 -0.97 0.55 -3.71
N ARG A 19 -0.79 0.16 -2.45
CA ARG A 19 -1.71 -0.77 -1.78
C ARG A 19 -3.08 -0.18 -1.59
N LEU A 20 -3.15 1.13 -1.28
CA LEU A 20 -4.42 1.84 -1.17
C LEU A 20 -5.17 1.83 -2.50
N ILE A 21 -4.52 2.24 -3.59
CA ILE A 21 -5.17 2.29 -4.91
C ILE A 21 -5.61 0.90 -5.37
N ASP A 22 -4.76 -0.12 -5.20
CA ASP A 22 -5.12 -1.50 -5.55
C ASP A 22 -6.29 -2.01 -4.69
N ALA A 23 -6.39 -1.61 -3.42
CA ALA A 23 -7.52 -1.95 -2.56
C ALA A 23 -8.80 -1.23 -2.98
N LEU A 24 -8.74 0.07 -3.28
CA LEU A 24 -9.89 0.85 -3.77
C LEU A 24 -10.49 0.23 -5.04
N ILE A 25 -9.64 -0.17 -5.98
CA ILE A 25 -10.08 -0.85 -7.21
C ILE A 25 -10.66 -2.22 -6.90
N ARG A 26 -9.96 -3.05 -6.12
CA ARG A 26 -10.35 -4.44 -5.85
C ARG A 26 -11.64 -4.56 -5.06
N GLU A 27 -11.80 -3.74 -4.04
CA GLU A 27 -12.97 -3.72 -3.17
C GLU A 27 -14.12 -2.86 -3.73
N ASP A 28 -13.90 -2.24 -4.89
CA ASP A 28 -14.87 -1.37 -5.56
C ASP A 28 -15.41 -0.24 -4.66
N VAL A 29 -14.50 0.35 -3.88
CA VAL A 29 -14.85 1.39 -2.90
C VAL A 29 -15.49 2.59 -3.61
N ALA A 30 -16.68 3.00 -3.16
CA ALA A 30 -17.47 4.08 -3.75
C ALA A 30 -17.61 3.99 -5.29
N GLY A 31 -17.76 2.77 -5.81
CA GLY A 31 -17.93 2.54 -7.25
C GLY A 31 -16.66 2.80 -8.07
N CYS A 32 -15.49 2.71 -7.45
CA CYS A 32 -14.21 2.96 -8.11
C CYS A 32 -14.03 2.16 -9.42
N GLN A 33 -14.61 0.98 -9.48
CA GLN A 33 -14.57 0.11 -10.66
C GLN A 33 -15.92 0.00 -11.36
N SER A 34 -17.01 -0.21 -10.61
CA SER A 34 -18.34 -0.44 -11.18
C SER A 34 -18.97 0.80 -11.79
N ASP A 35 -18.77 1.97 -11.17
CA ASP A 35 -19.34 3.25 -11.62
C ASP A 35 -18.36 4.06 -12.49
N SER A 36 -17.13 3.57 -12.67
CA SER A 36 -16.12 4.24 -13.48
C SER A 36 -16.23 3.84 -14.95
N GLN A 37 -15.95 4.82 -15.82
CA GLN A 37 -15.87 4.60 -17.25
C GLN A 37 -14.41 4.38 -17.69
N ALA A 38 -14.15 3.28 -18.39
CA ALA A 38 -12.84 3.07 -19.01
C ALA A 38 -12.71 3.92 -20.28
N VAL A 39 -11.66 4.73 -20.36
CA VAL A 39 -11.41 5.67 -21.46
C VAL A 39 -9.97 5.57 -21.94
N GLY A 40 -9.74 6.03 -23.17
CA GLY A 40 -8.38 6.17 -23.71
C GLY A 40 -7.67 7.44 -23.22
N THR A 41 -6.36 7.44 -23.28
CA THR A 41 -5.48 8.53 -22.81
C THR A 41 -5.84 9.90 -23.40
N ALA A 42 -6.25 9.96 -24.66
CA ALA A 42 -6.61 11.22 -25.31
C ALA A 42 -7.78 11.98 -24.65
N THR A 43 -8.55 11.30 -23.79
CA THR A 43 -9.70 11.88 -23.07
C THR A 43 -9.27 12.48 -21.72
N VAL A 44 -8.10 12.13 -21.23
CA VAL A 44 -7.61 12.53 -19.90
C VAL A 44 -7.03 13.94 -19.96
N PRO A 45 -7.43 14.84 -19.04
CA PRO A 45 -6.83 16.17 -18.96
C PRO A 45 -5.32 16.10 -18.70
N GLY A 46 -4.56 16.97 -19.38
CA GLY A 46 -3.09 16.97 -19.26
C GLY A 46 -2.38 15.85 -20.01
N SER A 47 -3.15 14.96 -20.60
CA SER A 47 -2.79 13.85 -21.51
C SER A 47 -1.34 13.34 -21.38
N PRO A 48 -1.02 12.53 -20.38
CA PRO A 48 0.25 11.82 -20.35
C PRO A 48 0.27 10.79 -21.49
N GLU A 49 1.43 10.53 -22.08
CA GLU A 49 1.55 9.55 -23.19
C GLU A 49 1.21 8.10 -22.78
N ARG A 50 1.15 7.82 -21.49
CA ARG A 50 0.89 6.48 -20.90
C ARG A 50 0.09 6.61 -19.61
N PRO A 51 -0.63 5.55 -19.21
CA PRO A 51 -0.96 4.31 -19.92
C PRO A 51 -2.07 4.48 -20.96
N ALA A 52 -2.35 3.40 -21.73
CA ALA A 52 -3.36 3.43 -22.78
C ALA A 52 -4.81 3.48 -22.27
N THR A 53 -5.05 3.08 -21.01
CA THR A 53 -6.39 2.98 -20.42
C THR A 53 -6.45 3.65 -19.05
N TRP A 54 -7.53 4.40 -18.83
CA TRP A 54 -7.81 5.13 -17.62
C TRP A 54 -9.22 4.82 -17.14
N LEU A 55 -9.43 4.74 -15.82
CA LEU A 55 -10.76 4.77 -15.22
C LEU A 55 -11.10 6.22 -14.88
N ARG A 56 -12.22 6.68 -15.39
CA ARG A 56 -12.80 7.97 -15.05
C ARG A 56 -13.74 7.77 -13.86
N TRP A 57 -13.25 8.03 -12.67
CA TRP A 57 -14.01 7.89 -11.44
C TRP A 57 -14.57 9.23 -11.00
N THR A 58 -15.91 9.36 -11.08
CA THR A 58 -16.60 10.60 -10.72
C THR A 58 -16.91 10.61 -9.24
N LEU A 59 -16.38 11.60 -8.55
CA LEU A 59 -16.57 11.88 -7.13
C LEU A 59 -17.37 13.18 -6.96
N ALA A 60 -17.88 13.48 -5.76
CA ALA A 60 -18.76 14.65 -5.54
C ALA A 60 -18.09 15.98 -5.91
N ARG A 61 -16.77 16.13 -5.70
CA ARG A 61 -16.04 17.38 -5.93
C ARG A 61 -15.16 17.38 -7.16
N GLY A 62 -15.21 16.31 -7.97
CA GLY A 62 -14.39 16.25 -9.18
C GLY A 62 -14.32 14.86 -9.79
N VAL A 63 -13.33 14.67 -10.62
CA VAL A 63 -13.04 13.40 -11.27
C VAL A 63 -11.62 12.96 -10.92
N LEU A 64 -11.49 11.75 -10.41
CA LEU A 64 -10.20 11.11 -10.25
C LEU A 64 -9.97 10.16 -11.43
N TRP A 65 -8.90 10.41 -12.17
CA TRP A 65 -8.50 9.60 -13.28
C TRP A 65 -7.42 8.62 -12.84
N LEU A 66 -7.75 7.33 -12.91
CA LEU A 66 -6.84 6.26 -12.47
C LEU A 66 -6.23 5.57 -13.69
N PRO A 67 -4.91 5.60 -13.84
CA PRO A 67 -4.22 4.86 -14.88
C PRO A 67 -4.22 3.36 -14.57
N VAL A 68 -4.75 2.53 -15.47
CA VAL A 68 -4.95 1.11 -15.22
C VAL A 68 -4.49 0.22 -16.37
N ASN A 69 -4.14 -1.00 -15.99
CA ASN A 69 -3.94 -2.12 -16.90
C ASN A 69 -5.00 -3.20 -16.67
N PRO A 70 -5.36 -3.99 -17.68
CA PRO A 70 -6.20 -5.17 -17.46
C PRO A 70 -5.52 -6.11 -16.47
N ALA A 71 -6.29 -6.56 -15.47
CA ALA A 71 -5.84 -7.57 -14.53
C ALA A 71 -6.29 -8.96 -14.97
N THR A 72 -5.56 -9.99 -14.53
CA THR A 72 -5.82 -11.37 -14.93
C THR A 72 -6.45 -12.21 -13.84
N PHE A 73 -6.50 -11.71 -12.60
CA PHE A 73 -6.93 -12.48 -11.45
C PHE A 73 -7.66 -11.63 -10.41
N MET A 74 -8.83 -12.05 -9.98
CA MET A 74 -9.71 -11.49 -8.93
C MET A 74 -10.22 -10.06 -9.14
N GLN A 75 -9.73 -9.32 -10.14
CA GLN A 75 -10.15 -7.95 -10.43
C GLN A 75 -10.05 -7.69 -11.92
N ARG A 76 -10.85 -6.77 -12.42
CA ARG A 76 -10.85 -6.40 -13.86
C ARG A 76 -9.66 -5.50 -14.19
N TRP A 77 -9.29 -4.64 -13.28
CA TRP A 77 -8.28 -3.62 -13.45
C TRP A 77 -7.25 -3.65 -12.32
N GLN A 78 -6.02 -3.28 -12.61
CA GLN A 78 -4.98 -3.00 -11.63
C GLN A 78 -4.31 -1.67 -11.95
N TRP A 79 -3.86 -0.98 -10.94
CA TRP A 79 -3.14 0.27 -11.12
C TRP A 79 -1.85 0.07 -11.93
N SER A 80 -1.59 0.98 -12.90
CA SER A 80 -0.40 0.90 -13.76
C SER A 80 0.88 1.39 -13.09
N SER A 81 0.78 2.01 -11.91
CA SER A 81 1.86 2.66 -11.14
C SER A 81 2.27 4.05 -11.67
N ASP A 82 1.52 4.61 -12.62
CA ASP A 82 1.67 5.99 -13.02
C ASP A 82 0.86 6.93 -12.10
N ALA A 83 1.20 8.22 -12.05
CA ALA A 83 0.45 9.19 -11.25
C ALA A 83 -1.03 9.24 -11.66
N LEU A 84 -1.92 9.39 -10.67
CA LEU A 84 -3.33 9.68 -10.91
C LEU A 84 -3.47 11.15 -11.26
N ILE A 85 -4.61 11.52 -11.85
CA ILE A 85 -4.91 12.91 -12.17
C ILE A 85 -6.21 13.29 -11.47
N TRP A 86 -6.16 14.34 -10.67
CA TRP A 86 -7.33 14.97 -10.07
C TRP A 86 -7.80 16.14 -10.91
N GLN A 87 -9.06 16.13 -11.27
CA GLN A 87 -9.76 17.20 -11.96
C GLN A 87 -10.90 17.71 -11.06
N PRO A 88 -10.73 18.87 -10.39
CA PRO A 88 -11.81 19.45 -9.59
C PRO A 88 -13.05 19.76 -10.41
N ALA A 89 -14.22 19.72 -9.79
CA ALA A 89 -15.48 20.15 -10.41
C ALA A 89 -15.50 21.68 -10.63
N ASP A 90 -14.81 22.43 -9.79
CA ASP A 90 -14.60 23.86 -9.98
C ASP A 90 -13.51 24.08 -11.02
N GLN A 91 -13.89 24.63 -12.17
CA GLN A 91 -12.98 24.89 -13.29
C GLN A 91 -11.98 26.02 -13.00
N THR A 92 -12.07 26.70 -11.88
CA THR A 92 -11.09 27.71 -11.45
C THR A 92 -9.83 27.06 -10.89
N GLU A 93 -9.94 25.83 -10.40
CA GLU A 93 -8.81 25.03 -9.94
C GLU A 93 -8.26 24.19 -11.09
N GLY A 94 -6.95 24.21 -11.27
CA GLY A 94 -6.28 23.44 -12.32
C GLY A 94 -6.29 21.94 -12.04
N VAL A 95 -6.02 21.18 -13.08
CA VAL A 95 -5.78 19.73 -12.97
C VAL A 95 -4.45 19.49 -12.24
N SER A 96 -4.40 18.51 -11.33
CA SER A 96 -3.19 18.18 -10.57
C SER A 96 -2.88 16.68 -10.60
N GLU A 97 -1.60 16.37 -10.54
CA GLU A 97 -1.15 14.99 -10.33
C GLU A 97 -1.33 14.57 -8.87
N VAL A 98 -1.67 13.30 -8.66
CA VAL A 98 -1.87 12.66 -7.37
C VAL A 98 -1.01 11.40 -7.33
N ASP A 99 0.02 11.40 -6.52
CA ASP A 99 1.00 10.32 -6.44
C ASP A 99 1.24 9.80 -5.00
N HIS A 100 0.53 10.39 -4.02
CA HIS A 100 0.64 10.02 -2.61
C HIS A 100 -0.71 9.67 -2.00
N TYR A 101 -0.74 8.68 -1.11
CA TYR A 101 -1.99 8.18 -0.49
C TYR A 101 -2.80 9.27 0.22
N GLU A 102 -2.16 10.24 0.85
CA GLU A 102 -2.88 11.35 1.51
C GLU A 102 -3.66 12.20 0.51
N GLN A 103 -3.11 12.44 -0.67
CA GLN A 103 -3.81 13.15 -1.74
C GLN A 103 -4.98 12.32 -2.28
N VAL A 104 -4.80 10.99 -2.41
CA VAL A 104 -5.90 10.07 -2.79
C VAL A 104 -7.02 10.14 -1.77
N LEU A 105 -6.70 10.05 -0.48
CA LEU A 105 -7.67 10.18 0.60
C LEU A 105 -8.37 11.55 0.60
N ALA A 106 -7.64 12.63 0.34
CA ALA A 106 -8.23 13.98 0.22
C ALA A 106 -9.24 14.06 -0.93
N CYS A 107 -9.02 13.40 -2.06
CA CYS A 107 -10.02 13.32 -3.13
C CYS A 107 -11.28 12.57 -2.68
N LEU A 108 -11.14 11.56 -1.82
CA LEU A 108 -12.25 10.76 -1.31
C LEU A 108 -13.05 11.49 -0.23
N THR A 109 -12.40 12.20 0.72
CA THR A 109 -13.06 12.98 1.79
C THR A 109 -13.98 14.06 1.23
N ALA A 110 -13.72 14.49 0.02
CA ALA A 110 -14.58 15.44 -0.67
C ALA A 110 -15.98 14.90 -1.02
N ASN A 111 -16.22 13.61 -0.85
CA ASN A 111 -17.47 12.93 -1.27
C ASN A 111 -18.57 12.92 -0.19
N GLU A 112 -18.37 13.48 1.01
CA GLU A 112 -19.16 13.09 2.15
C GLU A 112 -20.20 14.10 2.62
N HIS A 113 -21.39 13.56 2.72
CA HIS A 113 -22.50 14.07 3.47
C HIS A 113 -22.74 13.13 4.64
N ASP A 114 -21.83 12.97 5.60
CA ASP A 114 -22.12 12.33 6.89
C ASP A 114 -20.85 11.81 7.60
N ASP A 115 -20.99 11.10 8.72
CA ASP A 115 -19.97 10.53 9.63
C ASP A 115 -18.72 9.86 8.97
N SER A 116 -18.72 9.65 7.68
CA SER A 116 -17.61 9.08 6.92
C SER A 116 -16.34 9.95 6.89
N GLY A 117 -16.45 11.28 7.05
CA GLY A 117 -15.28 12.16 7.17
C GLY A 117 -14.43 11.87 8.41
N GLU A 118 -15.08 11.58 9.53
CA GLU A 118 -14.38 11.17 10.75
C GLU A 118 -13.69 9.80 10.57
N GLN A 119 -14.36 8.84 9.94
CA GLN A 119 -13.79 7.53 9.66
C GLN A 119 -12.60 7.61 8.70
N LEU A 120 -12.66 8.45 7.67
CA LEU A 120 -11.55 8.68 6.75
C LEU A 120 -10.37 9.37 7.43
N ALA A 121 -10.61 10.29 8.36
CA ALA A 121 -9.56 10.92 9.15
C ALA A 121 -8.85 9.90 10.05
N VAL A 122 -9.60 9.03 10.72
CA VAL A 122 -9.05 7.92 11.51
C VAL A 122 -8.23 6.98 10.62
N TYR A 123 -8.72 6.64 9.44
CA TYR A 123 -8.00 5.79 8.50
C TYR A 123 -6.72 6.47 7.96
N ALA A 124 -6.75 7.79 7.74
CA ALA A 124 -5.56 8.55 7.35
C ALA A 124 -4.47 8.51 8.45
N ASP A 125 -4.87 8.60 9.73
CA ASP A 125 -3.95 8.45 10.86
C ASP A 125 -3.37 7.04 10.95
N GLU A 126 -4.19 6.02 10.68
CA GLU A 126 -3.73 4.64 10.58
C GLU A 126 -2.72 4.46 9.42
N CYS A 127 -2.97 5.08 8.28
CA CYS A 127 -2.05 5.07 7.14
C CYS A 127 -0.70 5.73 7.48
N ARG A 128 -0.70 6.89 8.17
CA ARG A 128 0.53 7.54 8.63
C ARG A 128 1.32 6.67 9.61
N THR A 129 0.60 6.00 10.51
CA THR A 129 1.22 5.02 11.43
C THR A 129 1.82 3.85 10.65
N ALA A 130 1.11 3.32 9.66
CA ALA A 130 1.60 2.23 8.80
C ALA A 130 2.86 2.64 8.02
N GLU A 131 2.90 3.86 7.48
CA GLU A 131 4.07 4.41 6.79
C GLU A 131 5.29 4.52 7.70
N SER A 132 5.12 5.11 8.89
CA SER A 132 6.19 5.22 9.88
C SER A 132 6.74 3.86 10.29
N HIS A 133 5.85 2.91 10.60
CA HIS A 133 6.24 1.55 10.95
C HIS A 133 6.90 0.81 9.79
N ALA A 134 6.42 1.02 8.55
CA ALA A 134 7.04 0.44 7.36
C ALA A 134 8.46 0.97 7.15
N ALA A 135 8.69 2.27 7.36
CA ALA A 135 10.01 2.89 7.27
C ALA A 135 10.98 2.31 8.29
N PHE A 136 10.51 2.12 9.54
CA PHE A 136 11.30 1.51 10.59
C PHE A 136 11.65 0.04 10.30
N CYS A 137 10.64 -0.76 9.94
CA CYS A 137 10.83 -2.18 9.60
C CYS A 137 11.70 -2.39 8.36
N GLN A 138 11.68 -1.45 7.40
CA GLN A 138 12.51 -1.53 6.20
C GLN A 138 14.01 -1.47 6.52
N LYS A 139 14.42 -0.64 7.47
CA LYS A 139 15.83 -0.58 7.92
C LYS A 139 16.27 -1.92 8.47
N GLU A 140 15.45 -2.55 9.31
CA GLU A 140 15.73 -3.87 9.86
C GLU A 140 15.75 -4.96 8.79
N ARG A 141 14.83 -4.92 7.83
CA ARG A 141 14.81 -5.84 6.69
C ARG A 141 16.11 -5.81 5.90
N LEU A 142 16.57 -4.60 5.56
CA LEU A 142 17.83 -4.44 4.82
C LEU A 142 19.01 -4.99 5.61
N ARG A 143 19.09 -4.68 6.90
CA ARG A 143 20.13 -5.21 7.80
C ARG A 143 20.10 -6.74 7.82
N TRP A 144 18.95 -7.35 8.00
CA TRP A 144 18.81 -8.80 8.06
C TRP A 144 19.20 -9.50 6.75
N PHE A 145 18.80 -8.95 5.60
CA PHE A 145 19.21 -9.51 4.31
C PHE A 145 20.70 -9.35 4.05
N ASP A 146 21.30 -8.26 4.49
CA ASP A 146 22.75 -8.07 4.36
C ASP A 146 23.53 -9.04 5.27
N GLU A 147 23.08 -9.26 6.49
CA GLU A 147 23.65 -10.28 7.38
C GLU A 147 23.63 -11.69 6.75
N ILE A 148 22.48 -12.10 6.20
CA ILE A 148 22.34 -13.38 5.51
C ILE A 148 23.31 -13.47 4.31
N ARG A 149 23.40 -12.40 3.52
CA ARG A 149 24.29 -12.34 2.36
C ARG A 149 25.76 -12.43 2.76
N HIS A 150 26.16 -11.71 3.79
CA HIS A 150 27.53 -11.73 4.30
C HIS A 150 27.92 -13.09 4.89
N GLN A 151 27.00 -13.79 5.51
CA GLN A 151 27.23 -15.12 6.05
C GLN A 151 27.24 -16.20 4.96
N GLY A 152 26.90 -15.86 3.71
CA GLY A 152 26.74 -16.81 2.61
C GLY A 152 25.68 -17.88 2.88
N GLN A 153 24.77 -17.64 3.83
CA GLN A 153 23.73 -18.60 4.22
C GLN A 153 22.48 -18.43 3.38
N SER A 154 21.90 -19.59 3.06
CA SER A 154 20.57 -19.68 2.45
C SER A 154 19.63 -20.41 3.40
N TRP A 155 18.33 -20.16 3.30
CA TRP A 155 17.34 -20.96 4.02
C TRP A 155 17.48 -22.47 3.75
N LYS A 156 18.08 -22.86 2.64
CA LYS A 156 18.35 -24.26 2.27
C LYS A 156 19.44 -24.89 3.16
N ASP A 157 20.32 -24.06 3.70
CA ASP A 157 21.45 -24.51 4.54
C ASP A 157 21.01 -24.72 6.00
N LEU A 158 19.81 -24.27 6.35
CA LEU A 158 19.23 -24.49 7.70
C LEU A 158 18.83 -25.96 7.86
N SER A 159 19.47 -26.64 8.82
CA SER A 159 19.29 -28.08 8.99
C SER A 159 18.04 -28.41 9.82
N ARG A 160 17.69 -27.56 10.80
CA ARG A 160 16.56 -27.79 11.70
C ARG A 160 15.27 -27.17 11.18
N LEU A 161 14.16 -27.91 11.32
CA LEU A 161 12.84 -27.40 10.94
C LEU A 161 12.50 -26.10 11.68
N SER A 162 12.80 -25.99 12.97
CA SER A 162 12.56 -24.78 13.76
C SER A 162 13.29 -23.55 13.23
N GLU A 163 14.52 -23.71 12.75
CA GLU A 163 15.29 -22.63 12.13
C GLU A 163 14.65 -22.16 10.82
N ARG A 164 14.19 -23.11 10.00
CA ARG A 164 13.46 -22.79 8.76
C ARG A 164 12.13 -22.09 9.04
N LEU A 165 11.38 -22.56 10.03
CA LEU A 165 10.13 -21.92 10.42
C LEU A 165 10.37 -20.48 10.87
N LEU A 166 11.33 -20.23 11.77
CA LEU A 166 11.70 -18.88 12.22
C LEU A 166 12.14 -17.98 11.07
N TYR A 167 12.90 -18.52 10.11
CA TYR A 167 13.31 -17.77 8.92
C TYR A 167 12.10 -17.32 8.10
N PHE A 168 11.17 -18.25 7.82
CA PHE A 168 9.99 -17.93 7.02
C PHE A 168 8.98 -17.08 7.76
N ASP A 169 8.81 -17.25 9.07
CA ASP A 169 7.96 -16.38 9.91
C ASP A 169 8.49 -14.94 9.89
N ARG A 170 9.80 -14.75 10.03
CA ARG A 170 10.43 -13.45 9.93
C ARG A 170 10.28 -12.84 8.54
N LEU A 171 10.48 -13.64 7.49
CA LEU A 171 10.27 -13.20 6.11
C LEU A 171 8.82 -12.79 5.86
N ALA A 172 7.86 -13.57 6.34
CA ALA A 172 6.44 -13.26 6.24
C ALA A 172 6.08 -11.96 6.96
N ALA A 173 6.65 -11.74 8.15
CA ALA A 173 6.47 -10.50 8.89
C ALA A 173 6.98 -9.26 8.12
N PHE A 174 8.09 -9.40 7.36
CA PHE A 174 8.55 -8.33 6.48
C PHE A 174 7.72 -8.15 5.21
N LEU A 175 7.06 -9.18 4.72
CA LEU A 175 6.19 -9.10 3.54
C LEU A 175 4.84 -8.50 3.87
N ASP A 176 4.36 -8.74 5.11
CA ASP A 176 3.10 -8.22 5.60
C ASP A 176 1.86 -8.78 4.89
N HIS A 177 0.67 -8.29 5.26
CA HIS A 177 -0.59 -8.73 4.65
C HIS A 177 -0.64 -8.32 3.16
N PRO A 178 -0.99 -9.23 2.23
CA PRO A 178 -0.87 -8.95 0.80
C PRO A 178 -1.85 -7.90 0.26
N PHE A 179 -2.97 -7.67 0.93
CA PHE A 179 -4.06 -6.85 0.40
C PHE A 179 -4.46 -5.67 1.28
N TYR A 180 -4.21 -5.72 2.58
CA TYR A 180 -4.65 -4.68 3.50
C TYR A 180 -3.65 -3.52 3.51
N PRO A 181 -4.03 -2.28 3.11
CA PRO A 181 -3.07 -1.19 2.93
C PRO A 181 -2.33 -0.81 4.21
N SER A 182 -3.06 -0.63 5.30
CA SER A 182 -2.53 -0.17 6.59
C SER A 182 -2.11 -1.32 7.53
N ALA A 183 -1.91 -2.54 7.02
CA ALA A 183 -1.60 -3.73 7.83
C ALA A 183 -0.36 -3.59 8.73
N ARG A 184 0.55 -2.65 8.42
CA ARG A 184 1.70 -2.33 9.26
C ARG A 184 1.38 -1.45 10.46
N ALA A 185 0.25 -0.80 10.47
CA ALA A 185 -0.17 -0.01 11.62
C ALA A 185 -0.41 -0.93 12.82
N LYS A 186 0.35 -0.73 13.87
CA LYS A 186 0.18 -1.41 15.15
C LYS A 186 -0.17 -0.36 16.19
N SER A 187 -1.45 -0.17 16.41
CA SER A 187 -1.96 0.83 17.37
C SER A 187 -1.34 0.66 18.74
N GLY A 188 -0.84 1.75 19.33
CA GLY A 188 -0.20 1.75 20.63
C GLY A 188 1.24 1.28 20.65
N PHE A 189 1.85 0.96 19.50
CA PHE A 189 3.27 0.63 19.39
C PHE A 189 4.04 1.83 18.87
N ASP A 190 5.10 2.19 19.57
CA ASP A 190 6.20 3.02 19.06
C ASP A 190 7.33 2.15 18.49
N GLU A 191 8.38 2.77 17.97
CA GLU A 191 9.54 2.05 17.43
C GLU A 191 10.21 1.14 18.47
N ALA A 192 10.26 1.55 19.74
CA ALA A 192 10.85 0.75 20.82
C ALA A 192 10.01 -0.50 21.11
N ALA A 193 8.69 -0.37 21.12
CA ALA A 193 7.77 -1.49 21.28
C ALA A 193 7.81 -2.43 20.06
N LEU A 194 7.90 -1.88 18.84
CA LEU A 194 8.11 -2.70 17.63
C LEU A 194 9.40 -3.51 17.72
N ALA A 195 10.52 -2.87 18.05
CA ALA A 195 11.80 -3.56 18.20
C ALA A 195 11.77 -4.64 19.29
N ALA A 196 11.00 -4.43 20.36
CA ALA A 196 10.91 -5.36 21.47
C ALA A 196 9.96 -6.55 21.23
N TYR A 197 8.92 -6.37 20.41
CA TYR A 197 7.82 -7.35 20.35
C TYR A 197 7.43 -7.79 18.93
N ALA A 198 7.76 -7.02 17.88
CA ALA A 198 7.33 -7.40 16.55
C ALA A 198 8.21 -8.51 15.94
N PRO A 199 7.61 -9.51 15.27
CA PRO A 199 8.32 -10.72 14.83
C PRO A 199 9.43 -10.45 13.83
N GLU A 200 9.36 -9.37 13.05
CA GLU A 200 10.41 -8.96 12.13
C GLU A 200 11.75 -8.62 12.84
N PHE A 201 11.70 -8.24 14.12
CA PHE A 201 12.87 -7.98 14.96
C PHE A 201 13.37 -9.22 15.69
N ALA A 202 12.73 -10.38 15.48
CA ALA A 202 13.07 -11.65 16.13
C ALA A 202 13.18 -11.56 17.67
N PRO A 203 12.17 -11.03 18.36
CA PRO A 203 12.22 -10.84 19.80
C PRO A 203 12.37 -12.16 20.52
N ARG A 204 13.06 -12.13 21.67
CA ARG A 204 13.19 -13.28 22.57
C ARG A 204 12.48 -12.99 23.87
N PHE A 205 11.45 -13.79 24.20
CA PHE A 205 10.71 -13.68 25.46
C PHE A 205 10.44 -15.05 26.07
N GLN A 206 10.26 -15.08 27.37
CA GLN A 206 9.92 -16.30 28.07
C GLN A 206 8.41 -16.46 28.16
N LEU A 207 7.89 -17.60 27.72
CA LEU A 207 6.50 -17.96 27.92
C LEU A 207 6.29 -18.33 29.41
N ARG A 208 5.25 -17.75 30.02
CA ARG A 208 4.80 -18.13 31.34
C ARG A 208 3.51 -18.93 31.21
N TRP A 209 3.52 -20.14 31.74
CA TRP A 209 2.35 -20.98 31.77
C TRP A 209 1.64 -20.77 33.11
N LEU A 210 0.35 -20.51 33.08
CA LEU A 210 -0.52 -20.51 34.24
C LEU A 210 -1.12 -21.93 34.34
N ALA A 211 -0.88 -22.60 35.43
CA ALA A 211 -1.47 -23.91 35.76
C ALA A 211 -2.76 -23.74 36.55
#